data_d0a2b33aacfd9cd7194212e5a7be7e74
#
_entry.id   d0a2b33aacfd9cd7194212e5a7be7e74
#
_cell.length_a   1.000
_cell.length_b   1.000
_cell.length_c   1.000
_cell.angle_alpha   90.00
_cell.angle_beta   90.00
_cell.angle_gamma   90.00
#
_symmetry.space_group_name_H-M   'P 1'
#
loop_
_entity.id
_entity.type
_entity.pdbx_description
1 polymer ?
#
loop_
_entity_poly.entity_id
_entity_poly.type
_entity_poly.pdbx_seq_one_letter_code
_entity_poly.pdbx_strand_id
1 'polypeptide(L)'
;MARRSSAGYIVLTMEFRKEGVVWTGTCKELGTATDGDTFDEVVETLKEMVLLHLNTLEDVGECKHFLREHGVQIYRKEPRNLKPIPIENDPNQFINRQLIPIGAC
;
A
#
# COMPACT_ATOMS: atom_id res chain seq x y z
N MET A 1 -0.80 -12.42 -27.59
CA MET A 1 -1.09 -11.33 -26.65
C MET A 1 0.17 -10.90 -25.94
N ALA A 2 0.44 -9.65 -25.96
CA ALA A 2 1.60 -9.13 -25.25
C ALA A 2 1.37 -9.23 -23.75
N ARG A 3 2.30 -9.80 -23.05
CA ARG A 3 2.23 -9.82 -21.62
C ARG A 3 2.59 -8.44 -21.08
N ARG A 4 1.77 -7.94 -20.19
CA ARG A 4 2.06 -6.66 -19.56
C ARG A 4 3.25 -6.80 -18.63
N SER A 5 4.28 -6.00 -18.85
CA SER A 5 5.40 -5.88 -17.93
C SER A 5 5.08 -4.85 -16.88
N SER A 6 5.62 -5.03 -15.70
CA SER A 6 5.55 -3.98 -14.70
C SER A 6 6.32 -2.77 -15.18
N ALA A 7 5.74 -1.57 -15.07
CA ALA A 7 6.45 -0.33 -15.30
C ALA A 7 7.46 -0.08 -14.19
N GLY A 8 7.28 -0.73 -13.06
CA GLY A 8 8.19 -0.63 -11.92
C GLY A 8 7.52 -1.14 -10.67
N TYR A 9 8.10 -0.75 -9.55
CA TYR A 9 7.64 -1.15 -8.24
C TYR A 9 7.57 0.05 -7.33
N ILE A 10 6.62 0.06 -6.43
CA ILE A 10 6.52 1.08 -5.38
C ILE A 10 6.46 0.38 -4.03
N VAL A 11 6.82 1.11 -3.00
CA VAL A 11 6.75 0.61 -1.63
C VAL A 11 5.78 1.50 -0.88
N LEU A 12 4.74 0.90 -0.34
CA LEU A 12 3.74 1.62 0.43
C LEU A 12 3.80 1.19 1.88
N THR A 13 3.48 2.13 2.76
CA THR A 13 3.49 1.89 4.20
C THR A 13 2.06 1.68 4.67
N MET A 14 1.80 0.50 5.21
CA MET A 14 0.50 0.14 5.76
C MET A 14 0.59 0.18 7.27
N GLU A 15 -0.28 0.94 7.90
CA GLU A 15 -0.34 1.05 9.35
C GLU A 15 -1.63 0.42 9.85
N PHE A 16 -1.52 -0.46 10.84
CA PHE A 16 -2.68 -1.13 11.41
C PHE A 16 -2.72 -0.87 12.91
N ARG A 17 -3.87 -0.53 13.40
CA ARG A 17 -4.05 -0.22 14.82
C ARG A 17 -5.34 -0.86 15.33
N LYS A 18 -5.25 -1.42 16.52
CA LYS A 18 -6.44 -1.92 17.22
C LYS A 18 -6.89 -0.87 18.23
N GLU A 19 -8.15 -0.48 18.13
CA GLU A 19 -8.76 0.45 19.07
C GLU A 19 -10.01 -0.21 19.64
N GLY A 20 -9.94 -0.60 20.90
CA GLY A 20 -11.01 -1.38 21.50
C GLY A 20 -11.14 -2.72 20.81
N VAL A 21 -12.29 -2.96 20.18
CA VAL A 21 -12.56 -4.20 19.46
C VAL A 21 -12.46 -4.04 17.95
N VAL A 22 -12.09 -2.85 17.48
CA VAL A 22 -12.03 -2.53 16.05
C VAL A 22 -10.60 -2.40 15.61
N TRP A 23 -10.29 -3.01 14.46
CA TRP A 23 -9.01 -2.81 13.80
C TRP A 23 -9.16 -1.76 12.71
N THR A 24 -8.18 -0.87 12.59
CA THR A 24 -8.12 0.11 11.51
C THR A 24 -6.86 -0.12 10.69
N GLY A 25 -6.91 0.20 9.42
CA GLY A 25 -5.77 0.11 8.53
C GLY A 25 -5.69 1.33 7.65
N THR A 26 -4.49 1.82 7.41
CA THR A 26 -4.26 3.02 6.62
C THR A 26 -3.06 2.81 5.72
N CYS A 27 -3.20 3.17 4.45
CA CYS A 27 -2.05 3.29 3.55
C CYS A 27 -1.60 4.74 3.61
N LYS A 28 -0.43 4.95 4.18
CA LYS A 28 0.04 6.29 4.50
C LYS A 28 0.19 7.16 3.26
N GLU A 29 0.81 6.64 2.22
CA GLU A 29 1.13 7.41 1.02
C GLU A 29 -0.11 7.77 0.20
N LEU A 30 -1.08 6.87 0.15
CA LEU A 30 -2.29 7.07 -0.65
C LEU A 30 -3.44 7.69 0.13
N GLY A 31 -3.34 7.73 1.45
CA GLY A 31 -4.42 8.25 2.30
C GLY A 31 -5.63 7.35 2.36
N THR A 32 -5.50 6.10 1.95
CA THR A 32 -6.60 5.13 1.97
C THR A 32 -6.71 4.51 3.36
N ALA A 33 -7.92 4.40 3.87
CA ALA A 33 -8.15 3.85 5.21
C ALA A 33 -9.39 2.98 5.24
N THR A 34 -9.36 1.98 6.12
CA THR A 34 -10.50 1.09 6.34
C THR A 34 -10.50 0.59 7.77
N ASP A 35 -11.60 -0.04 8.18
CA ASP A 35 -11.68 -0.68 9.48
C ASP A 35 -12.38 -2.02 9.36
N GLY A 36 -12.32 -2.81 10.42
CA GLY A 36 -12.95 -4.12 10.46
C GLY A 36 -12.84 -4.75 11.83
N ASP A 37 -13.43 -5.93 11.96
CA ASP A 37 -13.50 -6.63 13.24
C ASP A 37 -12.25 -7.45 13.54
N THR A 38 -11.52 -7.84 12.50
CA THR A 38 -10.30 -8.64 12.66
C THR A 38 -9.15 -8.02 11.90
N PHE A 39 -7.94 -8.32 12.33
CA PHE A 39 -6.73 -7.88 11.67
C PHE A 39 -6.69 -8.38 10.22
N ASP A 40 -6.97 -9.66 10.01
CA ASP A 40 -6.90 -10.26 8.68
C ASP A 40 -7.90 -9.60 7.72
N GLU A 41 -9.10 -9.31 8.19
CA GLU A 41 -10.11 -8.63 7.40
C GLU A 41 -9.64 -7.25 6.94
N VAL A 42 -9.05 -6.49 7.85
CA VAL A 42 -8.56 -5.15 7.54
C VAL A 42 -7.39 -5.22 6.56
N VAL A 43 -6.48 -6.17 6.74
CA VAL A 43 -5.35 -6.34 5.83
C VAL A 43 -5.85 -6.61 4.41
N GLU A 44 -6.79 -7.53 4.25
CA GLU A 44 -7.32 -7.89 2.93
C GLU A 44 -8.07 -6.72 2.31
N THR A 45 -8.92 -6.06 3.08
CA THR A 45 -9.70 -4.93 2.58
C THR A 45 -8.79 -3.78 2.15
N LEU A 46 -7.78 -3.46 2.95
CA LEU A 46 -6.86 -2.38 2.62
C LEU A 46 -6.09 -2.69 1.34
N LYS A 47 -5.62 -3.92 1.17
CA LYS A 47 -4.95 -4.34 -0.06
C LYS A 47 -5.83 -4.14 -1.28
N GLU A 48 -7.08 -4.58 -1.20
CA GLU A 48 -8.02 -4.42 -2.30
C GLU A 48 -8.26 -2.96 -2.64
N MET A 49 -8.44 -2.13 -1.62
CA MET A 49 -8.66 -0.70 -1.81
C MET A 49 -7.46 -0.02 -2.46
N VAL A 50 -6.26 -0.37 -2.03
CA VAL A 50 -5.03 0.18 -2.58
C VAL A 50 -4.87 -0.22 -4.05
N LEU A 51 -5.08 -1.49 -4.37
CA LEU A 51 -4.97 -1.97 -5.74
C LEU A 51 -6.00 -1.31 -6.65
N LEU A 52 -7.23 -1.18 -6.16
CA LEU A 52 -8.29 -0.52 -6.92
C LEU A 52 -7.96 0.94 -7.18
N HIS A 53 -7.43 1.63 -6.18
CA HIS A 53 -7.02 3.03 -6.31
C HIS A 53 -5.94 3.18 -7.38
N LEU A 54 -4.91 2.33 -7.32
CA LEU A 54 -3.82 2.37 -8.29
C LEU A 54 -4.30 2.04 -9.69
N ASN A 55 -5.17 1.05 -9.83
CA ASN A 55 -5.74 0.70 -11.12
C ASN A 55 -6.53 1.85 -11.72
N THR A 56 -7.30 2.55 -10.90
CA THR A 56 -8.06 3.72 -11.34
C THR A 56 -7.13 4.82 -11.82
N LEU A 57 -6.05 5.08 -11.07
CA LEU A 57 -5.06 6.07 -11.47
C LEU A 57 -4.37 5.71 -12.79
N GLU A 58 -4.08 4.43 -12.99
CA GLU A 58 -3.50 3.97 -14.25
C GLU A 58 -4.47 4.15 -15.41
N ASP A 59 -5.74 3.83 -15.18
CA ASP A 59 -6.76 3.94 -16.23
C ASP A 59 -6.96 5.38 -16.71
N VAL A 60 -6.85 6.35 -15.81
CA VAL A 60 -7.01 7.75 -16.18
C VAL A 60 -5.69 8.44 -16.51
N GLY A 61 -4.59 7.71 -16.47
CA GLY A 61 -3.30 8.25 -16.84
C GLY A 61 -2.67 9.17 -15.81
N GLU A 62 -3.11 9.10 -14.57
CA GLU A 62 -2.64 9.99 -13.50
C GLU A 62 -1.71 9.31 -12.51
N CYS A 63 -1.37 8.06 -12.73
CA CYS A 63 -0.62 7.27 -11.75
C CYS A 63 0.73 7.89 -11.40
N LYS A 64 1.56 8.16 -12.41
CA LYS A 64 2.90 8.69 -12.18
C LYS A 64 2.85 10.05 -11.48
N HIS A 65 1.95 10.91 -11.93
CA HIS A 65 1.77 12.24 -11.36
C HIS A 65 1.36 12.16 -9.90
N PHE A 66 0.37 11.32 -9.60
CA PHE A 66 -0.13 11.13 -8.25
C PHE A 66 0.98 10.62 -7.32
N LEU A 67 1.71 9.60 -7.76
CA LEU A 67 2.78 9.03 -6.95
C LEU A 67 3.88 10.06 -6.67
N ARG A 68 4.22 10.84 -7.68
CA ARG A 68 5.23 11.90 -7.51
C ARG A 68 4.79 12.94 -6.50
N GLU A 69 3.52 13.37 -6.57
CA GLU A 69 3.00 14.36 -5.64
C GLU A 69 2.97 13.85 -4.20
N HIS A 70 2.78 12.54 -4.03
CA HIS A 70 2.73 11.95 -2.69
C HIS A 70 4.09 11.43 -2.21
N GLY A 71 5.15 11.78 -2.94
CA GLY A 71 6.50 11.41 -2.52
C GLY A 71 6.81 9.94 -2.63
N VAL A 72 6.08 9.21 -3.47
CA VAL A 72 6.30 7.78 -3.66
C VAL A 72 7.29 7.58 -4.79
N GLN A 73 8.40 6.91 -4.48
CA GLN A 73 9.42 6.62 -5.47
C GLN A 73 9.07 5.39 -6.28
N ILE A 74 9.30 5.47 -7.59
CA ILE A 74 9.10 4.33 -8.48
C ILE A 74 10.46 3.68 -8.73
N TYR A 75 10.56 2.38 -8.44
CA TYR A 75 11.77 1.60 -8.63
C TYR A 75 11.63 0.78 -9.90
N ARG A 76 12.69 0.74 -10.72
CA ARG A 76 12.67 -0.08 -11.93
C ARG A 76 12.85 -1.54 -11.64
N LYS A 77 13.61 -1.84 -10.60
CA LYS A 77 13.86 -3.20 -10.16
C LYS A 77 13.21 -3.41 -8.81
N GLU A 78 12.86 -4.65 -8.54
CA GLU A 78 12.28 -5.00 -7.26
C GLU A 78 13.27 -4.68 -6.14
N PRO A 79 12.90 -3.80 -5.18
CA PRO A 79 13.77 -3.49 -4.06
C PRO A 79 13.99 -4.71 -3.19
N ARG A 80 15.22 -4.86 -2.71
CA ARG A 80 15.56 -5.94 -1.79
C ARG A 80 15.59 -5.40 -0.36
N ASN A 81 15.50 -6.31 0.58
CA ASN A 81 15.69 -5.97 2.00
C ASN A 81 14.67 -4.97 2.55
N LEU A 82 13.42 -5.13 2.13
CA LEU A 82 12.35 -4.39 2.77
C LEU A 82 12.14 -4.96 4.16
N LYS A 83 12.54 -4.19 5.15
CA LYS A 83 12.38 -4.61 6.53
C LYS A 83 11.13 -3.96 7.11
N PRO A 84 10.37 -4.71 7.93
CA PRO A 84 9.28 -4.08 8.68
C PRO A 84 9.84 -2.97 9.55
N ILE A 85 9.08 -1.91 9.70
CA ILE A 85 9.44 -0.84 10.61
C ILE A 85 9.00 -1.28 12.00
N PRO A 86 9.94 -1.47 12.94
CA PRO A 86 9.55 -1.88 14.28
C PRO A 86 8.82 -0.75 14.97
N ILE A 87 7.71 -1.09 15.61
CA ILE A 87 7.01 -0.19 16.50
C ILE A 87 7.27 -0.69 17.89
N GLU A 88 7.99 0.08 18.64
CA GLU A 88 8.32 -0.32 19.99
C GLU A 88 7.09 -0.19 20.88
N ASN A 89 6.89 -1.19 21.71
CA ASN A 89 6.02 -1.13 22.86
C ASN A 89 4.53 -0.95 22.61
N ASP A 90 4.04 -1.22 21.39
CA ASP A 90 2.61 -1.17 21.16
C ASP A 90 2.12 -2.45 20.49
N PRO A 91 1.57 -3.39 21.28
CA PRO A 91 1.08 -4.66 20.72
C PRO A 91 -0.16 -4.49 19.85
N ASN A 92 -0.78 -3.31 19.87
CA ASN A 92 -1.99 -3.03 19.11
C ASN A 92 -1.71 -2.24 17.83
N GLN A 93 -0.44 -2.10 17.47
CA GLN A 93 -0.07 -1.33 16.29
C GLN A 93 0.99 -2.06 15.49
N PHE A 94 0.79 -2.11 14.17
CA PHE A 94 1.74 -2.73 13.25
C PHE A 94 1.96 -1.80 12.06
N ILE A 95 3.23 -1.68 11.65
CA ILE A 95 3.57 -0.97 10.42
C ILE A 95 4.26 -1.97 9.51
N ASN A 96 3.77 -2.07 8.29
CA ASN A 96 4.29 -2.99 7.31
C ASN A 96 4.56 -2.25 6.01
N ARG A 97 5.69 -2.53 5.39
CA ARG A 97 6.00 -2.02 4.06
C ARG A 97 5.57 -3.06 3.03
N GLN A 98 4.81 -2.61 2.07
CA GLN A 98 4.27 -3.47 1.04
C GLN A 98 4.88 -3.12 -0.31
N LEU A 99 5.49 -4.10 -0.94
CA LEU A 99 5.99 -3.95 -2.31
C LEU A 99 4.84 -4.19 -3.27
N ILE A 100 4.63 -3.24 -4.17
CA ILE A 100 3.53 -3.33 -5.13
C ILE A 100 4.07 -3.10 -6.53
N PRO A 101 3.91 -4.06 -7.44
CA PRO A 101 4.24 -3.83 -8.83
C PRO A 101 3.20 -2.93 -9.47
N ILE A 102 3.66 -1.99 -10.27
CA ILE A 102 2.77 -1.10 -11.01
C ILE A 102 2.89 -1.38 -12.49
N GLY A 103 1.76 -1.35 -13.18
CA GLY A 103 1.68 -1.75 -14.57
C GLY A 103 1.84 -0.61 -15.55
N ALA A 104 0.84 0.22 -15.67
CA ALA A 104 0.76 1.24 -16.73
C ALA A 104 1.03 2.64 -16.20
N CYS A 105 1.92 2.77 -15.29
CA CYS A 105 2.21 4.05 -14.63
C CYS A 105 3.23 4.92 -15.44
#